data_ef90878bee36276c34d6578087736184
#
_entry.id   ef90878bee36276c34d6578087736184
#
_cell.length_a   1.000
_cell.length_b   1.000
_cell.length_c   1.000
_cell.angle_alpha   90.00
_cell.angle_beta   90.00
_cell.angle_gamma   90.00
#
_symmetry.space_group_name_H-M   'P 1'
#
loop_
_entity.id
_entity.type
_entity.pdbx_description
1 polymer ?
#
loop_
_entity_poly.entity_id
_entity_poly.type
_entity_poly.pdbx_seq_one_letter_code
_entity_poly.pdbx_strand_id
1 'polypeptide(L)'
;METVLTRPSAAPVIQALRSIGYNASTAIADLVDNSLDAKALIININFSYGVSDGMITISDNGMGMDEEMLQRAMNIGSKDPRAKRGANELGRFGMGLKTASFSLGKRLSVLTKKDGVYSERCWNLDHVSECNEWQLFTRIPEDVKEKMGKIEDESGTIICIDKLDRFMGYDSKRKLKETSFYNKVARINRHLEFVFHSILEKDQVEMFINGNEVVPWDPFMRYHSNTMEGEMQMLRINDNRIKVQYFILPHASHLTEPEYKKAGGYKGWRDHQGLYIYRENRLLYFGDWMGLFPKDAASQLARVRIDLPNAADSDWQVDIKKSGINLPEDAKRRLEAISSIARKVSRDIFYFRTQPGPRNPSTKGSLNTWDQSGSEDGPQFILNRNHPILSELLKNLDDENAKLLNLYLKFVQLGSPSNIIDSPKVPEEEVQELPDSQKELVIQFASSMLKLNVADNEEQLFNILLTQPAFDGLNRATLKAITTEANLFVIN
;
A
#
# COMPACT_ATOMS: atom_id res chain seq x y z
N MET A 1 43.81 -22.18 17.99
CA MET A 1 43.41 -21.59 16.70
C MET A 1 44.14 -20.27 16.55
N GLU A 2 44.88 -20.10 15.47
CA GLU A 2 45.51 -18.82 15.14
C GLU A 2 44.45 -17.89 14.56
N THR A 3 44.46 -16.60 14.92
CA THR A 3 43.51 -15.58 14.44
C THR A 3 44.26 -14.45 13.77
N VAL A 4 43.70 -13.93 12.69
CA VAL A 4 44.25 -12.76 11.98
C VAL A 4 43.21 -11.64 12.06
N LEU A 5 43.66 -10.43 12.40
CA LEU A 5 42.80 -9.24 12.41
C LEU A 5 42.55 -8.78 10.98
N THR A 6 41.27 -8.88 10.50
CA THR A 6 40.85 -8.37 9.20
C THR A 6 40.01 -7.10 9.39
N ARG A 7 40.51 -5.97 8.89
CA ARG A 7 39.76 -4.70 8.88
C ARG A 7 39.08 -4.56 7.52
N PRO A 8 37.74 -4.29 7.45
CA PRO A 8 37.09 -4.09 6.19
C PRO A 8 37.55 -2.78 5.53
N SER A 9 37.84 -2.82 4.22
CA SER A 9 38.17 -1.63 3.44
C SER A 9 37.05 -0.65 3.41
N ALA A 10 37.33 0.65 3.61
CA ALA A 10 36.29 1.67 3.79
C ALA A 10 35.48 1.92 2.50
N ALA A 11 36.14 2.07 1.35
CA ALA A 11 35.49 2.42 0.09
C ALA A 11 34.46 1.37 -0.37
N PRO A 12 34.75 0.04 -0.43
CA PRO A 12 33.76 -0.96 -0.79
C PRO A 12 32.58 -1.06 0.18
N VAL A 13 32.84 -0.94 1.48
CA VAL A 13 31.79 -1.04 2.51
C VAL A 13 30.84 0.16 2.42
N ILE A 14 31.37 1.37 2.21
CA ILE A 14 30.50 2.56 1.98
C ILE A 14 29.62 2.37 0.76
N GLN A 15 30.13 1.85 -0.35
CA GLN A 15 29.31 1.58 -1.54
C GLN A 15 28.22 0.53 -1.26
N ALA A 16 28.52 -0.50 -0.48
CA ALA A 16 27.54 -1.47 -0.04
C ALA A 16 26.47 -0.83 0.85
N LEU A 17 26.85 0.01 1.83
CA LEU A 17 25.93 0.75 2.69
C LEU A 17 25.03 1.68 1.88
N ARG A 18 25.57 2.39 0.89
CA ARG A 18 24.80 3.22 -0.04
C ARG A 18 23.81 2.41 -0.86
N SER A 19 24.06 1.13 -1.09
CA SER A 19 23.24 0.22 -1.91
C SER A 19 22.12 -0.48 -1.13
N ILE A 20 21.94 -0.19 0.16
CA ILE A 20 20.91 -0.80 1.02
C ILE A 20 19.47 -0.52 0.51
N GLY A 21 19.29 0.29 -0.55
CA GLY A 21 18.00 0.42 -1.25
C GLY A 21 16.98 1.31 -0.54
N TYR A 22 17.43 2.37 0.14
CA TYR A 22 16.54 3.45 0.57
C TYR A 22 15.97 4.19 -0.64
N ASN A 23 14.69 4.53 -0.59
CA ASN A 23 14.14 5.61 -1.39
C ASN A 23 14.21 6.92 -0.59
N ALA A 24 14.10 8.07 -1.28
CA ALA A 24 14.26 9.37 -0.62
C ALA A 24 13.26 9.59 0.52
N SER A 25 12.01 9.14 0.37
CA SER A 25 10.97 9.34 1.39
C SER A 25 11.26 8.54 2.66
N THR A 26 11.69 7.28 2.54
CA THR A 26 12.05 6.44 3.69
C THR A 26 13.35 6.90 4.35
N ALA A 27 14.30 7.42 3.56
CA ALA A 27 15.53 7.99 4.11
C ALA A 27 15.25 9.22 4.99
N ILE A 28 14.44 10.16 4.50
CA ILE A 28 14.05 11.35 5.28
C ILE A 28 13.24 10.93 6.52
N ALA A 29 12.32 9.97 6.40
CA ALA A 29 11.56 9.48 7.55
C ALA A 29 12.45 8.88 8.64
N ASP A 30 13.51 8.12 8.29
CA ASP A 30 14.46 7.60 9.28
C ASP A 30 15.30 8.70 9.95
N LEU A 31 15.57 9.82 9.25
CA LEU A 31 16.23 10.98 9.86
C LEU A 31 15.29 11.72 10.82
N VAL A 32 14.01 11.83 10.48
CA VAL A 32 12.96 12.37 11.36
C VAL A 32 12.78 11.49 12.61
N ASP A 33 12.85 10.17 12.46
CA ASP A 33 12.80 9.26 13.62
C ASP A 33 13.92 9.59 14.65
N ASN A 34 15.12 9.99 14.21
CA ASN A 34 16.19 10.40 15.12
C ASN A 34 15.87 11.69 15.88
N SER A 35 15.22 12.67 15.24
CA SER A 35 14.75 13.89 15.90
C SER A 35 13.65 13.59 16.94
N LEU A 36 12.74 12.68 16.63
CA LEU A 36 11.72 12.21 17.58
C LEU A 36 12.33 11.45 18.76
N ASP A 37 13.34 10.61 18.52
CA ASP A 37 14.10 9.92 19.59
C ASP A 37 14.82 10.93 20.50
N ALA A 38 15.29 12.04 19.93
CA ALA A 38 15.86 13.17 20.67
C ALA A 38 14.81 14.06 21.38
N LYS A 39 13.52 13.69 21.36
CA LYS A 39 12.41 14.42 21.98
C LYS A 39 12.20 15.82 21.40
N ALA A 40 12.46 16.00 20.13
CA ALA A 40 12.17 17.24 19.44
C ALA A 40 10.66 17.48 19.38
N LEU A 41 10.27 18.75 19.59
CA LEU A 41 8.90 19.21 19.42
C LEU A 41 8.72 19.95 18.09
N ILE A 42 9.80 20.51 17.55
CA ILE A 42 9.81 21.22 16.26
C ILE A 42 10.87 20.58 15.37
N ILE A 43 10.46 20.19 14.16
CA ILE A 43 11.34 19.58 13.16
C ILE A 43 11.18 20.36 11.85
N ASN A 44 12.25 20.95 11.36
CA ASN A 44 12.27 21.67 10.09
C ASN A 44 13.11 20.92 9.05
N ILE A 45 12.53 20.64 7.90
CA ILE A 45 13.17 19.95 6.79
C ILE A 45 13.23 20.91 5.61
N ASN A 46 14.43 21.28 5.17
CA ASN A 46 14.59 22.20 4.05
C ASN A 46 15.30 21.53 2.89
N PHE A 47 14.73 21.68 1.72
CA PHE A 47 15.26 21.19 0.45
C PHE A 47 15.63 22.38 -0.42
N SER A 48 16.90 22.56 -0.70
CA SER A 48 17.41 23.58 -1.60
C SER A 48 17.83 22.94 -2.93
N TYR A 49 17.22 23.41 -4.01
CA TYR A 49 17.62 22.96 -5.35
C TYR A 49 18.92 23.66 -5.76
N GLY A 50 19.85 22.88 -6.28
CA GLY A 50 21.10 23.39 -6.86
C GLY A 50 21.80 22.30 -7.63
N VAL A 51 22.32 22.65 -8.80
CA VAL A 51 22.97 21.69 -9.70
C VAL A 51 24.28 21.13 -9.11
N SER A 52 24.99 21.96 -8.37
CA SER A 52 26.28 21.64 -7.70
C SER A 52 26.23 21.82 -6.19
N ASP A 53 25.32 22.64 -5.69
CA ASP A 53 25.23 23.12 -4.31
C ASP A 53 23.87 22.84 -3.66
N GLY A 54 23.05 21.99 -4.27
CA GLY A 54 21.82 21.50 -3.68
C GLY A 54 22.06 20.78 -2.35
N MET A 55 21.18 21.02 -1.38
CA MET A 55 21.32 20.46 -0.04
C MET A 55 19.98 20.11 0.58
N ILE A 56 20.01 19.21 1.54
CA ILE A 56 18.88 18.86 2.40
C ILE A 56 19.34 19.12 3.84
N THR A 57 18.58 19.93 4.57
CA THR A 57 18.82 20.14 5.99
C THR A 57 17.64 19.65 6.81
N ILE A 58 17.91 19.02 7.94
CA ILE A 58 16.92 18.64 8.94
C ILE A 58 17.40 19.22 10.25
N SER A 59 16.61 20.14 10.81
CA SER A 59 16.90 20.75 12.10
C SER A 59 15.81 20.45 13.11
N ASP A 60 16.21 20.21 14.34
CA ASP A 60 15.33 19.92 15.46
C ASP A 60 15.76 20.65 16.73
N ASN A 61 14.78 20.86 17.62
CA ASN A 61 14.99 21.42 18.96
C ASN A 61 15.02 20.34 20.05
N GLY A 62 15.50 19.14 19.71
CA GLY A 62 15.65 18.04 20.65
C GLY A 62 16.79 18.24 21.65
N MET A 63 17.10 17.22 22.44
CA MET A 63 18.09 17.27 23.53
C MET A 63 19.53 17.54 23.08
N GLY A 64 19.82 17.51 21.80
CA GLY A 64 21.17 17.63 21.26
C GLY A 64 22.11 16.54 21.69
N MET A 65 23.39 16.65 21.32
CA MET A 65 24.44 15.68 21.62
C MET A 65 25.70 16.39 22.13
N ASP A 66 26.30 15.89 23.19
CA ASP A 66 27.68 16.22 23.53
C ASP A 66 28.67 15.57 22.56
N GLU A 67 29.94 15.91 22.66
CA GLU A 67 30.97 15.45 21.73
C GLU A 67 31.08 13.90 21.69
N GLU A 68 30.97 13.24 22.84
CA GLU A 68 31.05 11.79 22.93
C GLU A 68 29.83 11.10 22.32
N MET A 69 28.64 11.63 22.58
CA MET A 69 27.39 11.14 21.96
C MET A 69 27.44 11.33 20.45
N LEU A 70 27.88 12.50 19.98
CA LEU A 70 28.01 12.79 18.55
C LEU A 70 29.03 11.83 17.89
N GLN A 71 30.19 11.62 18.53
CA GLN A 71 31.19 10.66 18.02
C GLN A 71 30.58 9.26 17.89
N ARG A 72 29.86 8.78 18.91
CA ARG A 72 29.16 7.48 18.88
C ARG A 72 28.07 7.46 17.78
N ALA A 73 27.30 8.54 17.63
CA ALA A 73 26.27 8.66 16.61
C ALA A 73 26.86 8.62 15.19
N MET A 74 28.04 9.18 14.99
CA MET A 74 28.75 9.19 13.71
C MET A 74 29.53 7.93 13.40
N ASN A 75 29.88 7.10 14.39
CA ASN A 75 30.57 5.83 14.16
C ASN A 75 29.65 4.84 13.42
N ILE A 76 30.21 4.11 12.45
CA ILE A 76 29.50 3.08 11.70
C ILE A 76 29.41 1.81 12.56
N GLY A 77 28.17 1.32 12.82
CA GLY A 77 27.95 0.11 13.61
C GLY A 77 28.16 0.31 15.13
N SER A 78 27.77 1.46 15.67
CA SER A 78 27.99 1.85 17.07
C SER A 78 27.04 1.18 18.10
N LYS A 79 25.92 0.59 17.67
CA LYS A 79 24.96 -0.08 18.58
C LYS A 79 24.84 -1.57 18.24
N ASP A 80 24.88 -2.43 19.26
CA ASP A 80 24.52 -3.85 19.09
C ASP A 80 22.98 -3.96 18.95
N PRO A 81 22.47 -4.53 17.86
CA PRO A 81 21.03 -4.72 17.66
C PRO A 81 20.34 -5.57 18.75
N ARG A 82 21.11 -6.34 19.53
CA ARG A 82 20.65 -7.22 20.62
C ARG A 82 20.58 -6.51 21.98
N ALA A 83 21.15 -5.30 22.10
CA ALA A 83 21.11 -4.56 23.37
C ALA A 83 19.67 -4.19 23.77
N LYS A 84 19.38 -4.23 25.06
CA LYS A 84 18.08 -3.77 25.61
C LYS A 84 17.89 -2.28 25.30
N ARG A 85 16.73 -1.93 24.78
CA ARG A 85 16.35 -0.56 24.39
C ARG A 85 15.39 0.07 25.38
N GLY A 86 15.38 1.40 25.41
CA GLY A 86 14.30 2.16 26.06
C GLY A 86 12.95 1.89 25.42
N ALA A 87 11.88 1.98 26.20
CA ALA A 87 10.52 1.65 25.75
C ALA A 87 10.07 2.44 24.50
N ASN A 88 10.56 3.66 24.32
CA ASN A 88 10.11 4.60 23.27
C ASN A 88 11.19 4.89 22.20
N GLU A 89 12.25 4.11 22.09
CA GLU A 89 13.28 4.30 21.07
C GLU A 89 12.85 3.75 19.70
N LEU A 90 12.85 4.59 18.65
CA LEU A 90 12.57 4.21 17.26
C LEU A 90 13.80 3.61 16.54
N GLY A 91 15.02 4.01 16.95
CA GLY A 91 16.28 3.58 16.35
C GLY A 91 16.77 2.21 16.85
N ARG A 92 17.01 1.24 15.95
CA ARG A 92 17.44 -0.14 16.30
C ARG A 92 18.92 -0.42 16.12
N PHE A 93 19.49 0.01 15.01
CA PHE A 93 20.78 -0.51 14.51
C PHE A 93 21.94 0.47 14.66
N GLY A 94 21.72 1.70 15.10
CA GLY A 94 22.74 2.75 15.15
C GLY A 94 23.34 3.10 13.77
N MET A 95 22.71 2.68 12.69
CA MET A 95 23.16 2.88 11.32
C MET A 95 22.24 3.81 10.52
N GLY A 96 20.99 4.05 10.96
CA GLY A 96 19.95 4.78 10.22
C GLY A 96 20.44 6.15 9.76
N LEU A 97 21.02 6.96 10.64
CA LEU A 97 21.57 8.29 10.30
C LEU A 97 22.51 8.21 9.08
N LYS A 98 23.48 7.30 9.09
CA LYS A 98 24.50 7.19 8.04
C LYS A 98 23.93 6.60 6.76
N THR A 99 23.21 5.46 6.87
CA THR A 99 22.67 4.78 5.67
C THR A 99 21.61 5.60 4.96
N ALA A 100 20.73 6.27 5.70
CA ALA A 100 19.75 7.18 5.14
C ALA A 100 20.43 8.37 4.44
N SER A 101 21.35 9.06 5.11
CA SER A 101 22.07 10.21 4.53
C SER A 101 22.90 9.82 3.31
N PHE A 102 23.66 8.72 3.38
CA PHE A 102 24.50 8.26 2.27
C PHE A 102 23.70 7.75 1.07
N SER A 103 22.44 7.40 1.28
CA SER A 103 21.53 7.06 0.19
C SER A 103 21.06 8.30 -0.60
N LEU A 104 21.19 9.48 -0.06
CA LEU A 104 20.76 10.75 -0.66
C LEU A 104 21.93 11.51 -1.29
N GLY A 105 23.05 11.62 -0.57
CA GLY A 105 24.22 12.39 -0.97
C GLY A 105 25.53 11.81 -0.49
N LYS A 106 26.63 12.48 -0.81
CA LYS A 106 27.98 12.02 -0.50
C LYS A 106 28.60 12.70 0.72
N ARG A 107 28.04 13.79 1.21
CA ARG A 107 28.53 14.47 2.41
C ARG A 107 27.42 14.60 3.44
N LEU A 108 27.70 14.17 4.65
CA LEU A 108 26.84 14.26 5.83
C LEU A 108 27.55 15.11 6.88
N SER A 109 26.98 16.27 7.19
CA SER A 109 27.46 17.17 8.24
C SER A 109 26.42 17.19 9.37
N VAL A 110 26.88 17.10 10.61
CA VAL A 110 26.04 17.17 11.81
C VAL A 110 26.60 18.26 12.72
N LEU A 111 25.81 19.30 12.96
CA LEU A 111 26.01 20.33 13.95
C LEU A 111 25.00 20.13 15.06
N THR A 112 25.46 20.00 16.30
CA THR A 112 24.56 19.81 17.44
C THR A 112 24.96 20.74 18.59
N LYS A 113 23.99 21.11 19.40
CA LYS A 113 24.17 21.93 20.59
C LYS A 113 23.49 21.25 21.75
N LYS A 114 24.19 21.11 22.87
CA LYS A 114 23.65 20.55 24.09
C LYS A 114 24.06 21.43 25.24
N ASP A 115 23.08 21.91 26.02
CA ASP A 115 23.30 22.79 27.16
C ASP A 115 24.20 24.00 26.80
N GLY A 116 23.97 24.59 25.62
CA GLY A 116 24.73 25.74 25.12
C GLY A 116 26.06 25.39 24.42
N VAL A 117 26.56 24.15 24.51
CA VAL A 117 27.86 23.74 23.94
C VAL A 117 27.69 23.12 22.57
N TYR A 118 28.40 23.61 21.57
CA TYR A 118 28.39 23.10 20.20
C TYR A 118 29.38 21.96 20.00
N SER A 119 28.93 20.94 19.24
CA SER A 119 29.76 19.85 18.72
C SER A 119 29.46 19.65 17.24
N GLU A 120 30.44 19.29 16.44
CA GLU A 120 30.28 19.09 15.00
C GLU A 120 31.12 17.94 14.45
N ARG A 121 30.61 17.25 13.41
CA ARG A 121 31.32 16.18 12.67
C ARG A 121 30.85 16.14 11.23
N CYS A 122 31.73 15.69 10.33
CA CYS A 122 31.39 15.59 8.92
C CYS A 122 31.97 14.32 8.27
N TRP A 123 31.12 13.53 7.62
CA TRP A 123 31.51 12.50 6.69
C TRP A 123 31.57 13.05 5.26
N ASN A 124 32.67 12.84 4.56
CA ASN A 124 32.81 13.08 3.12
C ASN A 124 33.21 11.79 2.43
N LEU A 125 32.28 11.18 1.69
CA LEU A 125 32.48 9.87 1.06
C LEU A 125 33.48 9.91 -0.09
N ASP A 126 33.69 11.04 -0.74
CA ASP A 126 34.74 11.19 -1.75
C ASP A 126 36.10 11.02 -1.08
N HIS A 127 36.35 11.74 0.03
CA HIS A 127 37.59 11.62 0.81
C HIS A 127 37.81 10.18 1.32
N VAL A 128 36.78 9.54 1.90
CA VAL A 128 36.88 8.16 2.37
C VAL A 128 37.21 7.19 1.22
N SER A 129 36.69 7.46 0.02
CA SER A 129 36.97 6.64 -1.16
C SER A 129 38.40 6.83 -1.69
N GLU A 130 38.93 8.05 -1.60
CA GLU A 130 40.27 8.40 -2.03
C GLU A 130 41.34 7.81 -1.10
N CYS A 131 41.20 7.96 0.23
CA CYS A 131 42.14 7.43 1.20
C CYS A 131 41.92 5.95 1.56
N ASN A 132 40.74 5.41 1.23
CA ASN A 132 40.27 4.07 1.61
C ASN A 132 40.33 3.79 3.12
N GLU A 133 40.19 4.80 3.94
CA GLU A 133 40.20 4.74 5.40
C GLU A 133 38.92 5.35 6.00
N TRP A 134 38.56 4.90 7.19
CA TRP A 134 37.43 5.39 7.96
C TRP A 134 37.80 6.70 8.66
N GLN A 135 37.95 7.79 7.88
CA GLN A 135 38.29 9.12 8.38
C GLN A 135 37.05 10.02 8.46
N LEU A 136 36.74 10.45 9.67
CA LEU A 136 35.67 11.39 9.99
C LEU A 136 36.27 12.77 10.27
N PHE A 137 35.82 13.80 9.59
CA PHE A 137 36.24 15.18 9.87
C PHE A 137 35.64 15.66 11.20
N THR A 138 36.49 16.28 12.02
CA THR A 138 36.10 16.85 13.30
C THR A 138 35.40 18.19 13.17
N ARG A 139 35.48 18.82 11.99
CA ARG A 139 34.85 20.11 11.68
C ARG A 139 34.06 20.04 10.37
N ILE A 140 33.00 20.81 10.29
CA ILE A 140 32.21 21.04 9.08
C ILE A 140 32.92 22.12 8.23
N PRO A 141 33.03 21.96 6.91
CA PRO A 141 33.52 23.00 6.02
C PRO A 141 32.71 24.29 6.19
N GLU A 142 33.38 25.46 6.27
CA GLU A 142 32.75 26.74 6.57
C GLU A 142 31.65 27.10 5.58
N ASP A 143 31.85 26.81 4.28
CA ASP A 143 30.86 27.05 3.22
C ASP A 143 29.54 26.30 3.43
N VAL A 144 29.61 25.13 4.07
CA VAL A 144 28.43 24.34 4.45
C VAL A 144 27.83 24.85 5.74
N LYS A 145 28.67 25.14 6.72
CA LYS A 145 28.25 25.59 8.04
C LYS A 145 27.47 26.91 7.98
N GLU A 146 27.88 27.83 7.15
CA GLU A 146 27.15 29.08 6.88
C GLU A 146 25.73 28.83 6.35
N LYS A 147 25.58 27.84 5.43
CA LYS A 147 24.29 27.46 4.84
C LYS A 147 23.40 26.67 5.79
N MET A 148 23.98 25.97 6.77
CA MET A 148 23.20 25.20 7.77
C MET A 148 22.47 26.12 8.77
N GLY A 149 22.98 27.35 8.97
CA GLY A 149 22.42 28.23 9.97
C GLY A 149 22.91 27.92 11.39
N LYS A 150 22.19 28.44 12.38
CA LYS A 150 22.51 28.29 13.81
C LYS A 150 21.41 27.61 14.56
N ILE A 151 21.75 26.97 15.66
CA ILE A 151 20.78 26.43 16.63
C ILE A 151 20.51 27.56 17.65
N GLU A 152 19.30 28.11 17.61
CA GLU A 152 18.90 29.24 18.47
C GLU A 152 18.61 28.77 19.89
N ASP A 153 17.97 27.61 20.05
CA ASP A 153 17.65 27.01 21.33
C ASP A 153 18.91 26.61 22.12
N GLU A 154 18.77 26.30 23.42
CA GLU A 154 19.87 25.77 24.24
C GLU A 154 20.39 24.42 23.79
N SER A 155 19.51 23.62 23.19
CA SER A 155 19.83 22.30 22.65
C SER A 155 19.13 22.08 21.32
N GLY A 156 19.71 21.23 20.48
CA GLY A 156 19.13 20.85 19.19
C GLY A 156 20.16 20.25 18.25
N THR A 157 19.71 19.87 17.07
CA THR A 157 20.60 19.27 16.06
C THR A 157 20.23 19.76 14.66
N ILE A 158 21.23 20.03 13.84
CA ILE A 158 21.09 20.29 12.41
C ILE A 158 21.90 19.24 11.66
N ILE A 159 21.22 18.46 10.83
CA ILE A 159 21.82 17.53 9.88
C ILE A 159 21.81 18.19 8.51
N CYS A 160 22.91 18.18 7.80
CA CYS A 160 23.01 18.63 6.42
C CYS A 160 23.53 17.52 5.53
N ILE A 161 22.83 17.26 4.45
CA ILE A 161 23.25 16.35 3.40
C ILE A 161 23.42 17.15 2.12
N ASP A 162 24.60 17.12 1.57
CA ASP A 162 24.89 17.78 0.31
C ASP A 162 25.65 16.86 -0.65
N LYS A 163 26.12 17.38 -1.80
CA LYS A 163 26.61 16.56 -2.91
C LYS A 163 25.57 15.48 -3.25
N LEU A 164 24.34 15.90 -3.53
CA LEU A 164 23.12 15.09 -3.66
C LEU A 164 23.11 14.24 -4.94
N ASP A 165 24.15 13.42 -5.18
CA ASP A 165 24.32 12.63 -6.40
C ASP A 165 23.15 11.66 -6.63
N ARG A 166 22.73 10.94 -5.61
CA ARG A 166 21.61 9.97 -5.71
C ARG A 166 20.24 10.64 -5.69
N PHE A 167 20.08 11.68 -4.89
CA PHE A 167 18.84 12.43 -4.87
C PHE A 167 18.58 13.14 -6.20
N MET A 168 19.61 13.70 -6.82
CA MET A 168 19.56 14.37 -8.12
C MET A 168 19.56 13.42 -9.32
N GLY A 169 19.90 12.15 -9.14
CA GLY A 169 20.02 11.12 -10.18
C GLY A 169 21.46 10.90 -10.65
N TYR A 170 21.78 9.64 -10.97
CA TYR A 170 23.15 9.19 -11.29
C TYR A 170 23.75 9.74 -12.58
N ASP A 171 22.92 10.27 -13.48
CA ASP A 171 23.39 10.69 -14.79
C ASP A 171 23.88 12.13 -14.75
N SER A 172 25.21 12.32 -14.77
CA SER A 172 25.86 13.63 -14.87
C SER A 172 25.43 14.44 -16.11
N LYS A 173 24.90 13.77 -17.15
CA LYS A 173 24.39 14.41 -18.37
C LYS A 173 22.90 14.78 -18.29
N ARG A 174 22.13 14.20 -17.37
CA ARG A 174 20.71 14.47 -17.15
C ARG A 174 20.45 14.85 -15.69
N LYS A 175 20.93 16.03 -15.29
CA LYS A 175 20.61 16.54 -13.96
C LYS A 175 19.10 16.72 -13.80
N LEU A 176 18.59 16.35 -12.64
CA LEU A 176 17.17 16.48 -12.32
C LEU A 176 16.74 17.94 -12.50
N LYS A 177 15.71 18.19 -13.30
CA LYS A 177 15.13 19.53 -13.45
C LYS A 177 14.52 19.95 -12.12
N GLU A 178 14.53 21.25 -11.85
CA GLU A 178 13.97 21.85 -10.63
C GLU A 178 12.54 21.38 -10.34
N THR A 179 11.67 21.36 -11.34
CA THR A 179 10.30 20.84 -11.23
C THR A 179 10.26 19.39 -10.75
N SER A 180 11.16 18.55 -11.26
CA SER A 180 11.22 17.13 -10.83
C SER A 180 11.80 16.97 -9.44
N PHE A 181 12.69 17.88 -9.02
CA PHE A 181 13.20 17.97 -7.65
C PHE A 181 12.05 18.25 -6.67
N TYR A 182 11.28 19.31 -6.91
CA TYR A 182 10.16 19.66 -6.03
C TYR A 182 9.01 18.65 -6.10
N ASN A 183 8.83 17.94 -7.21
CA ASN A 183 7.93 16.78 -7.27
C ASN A 183 8.38 15.62 -6.35
N LYS A 184 9.70 15.42 -6.20
CA LYS A 184 10.22 14.46 -5.19
C LYS A 184 9.95 14.97 -3.77
N VAL A 185 10.16 16.25 -3.51
CA VAL A 185 9.86 16.87 -2.21
C VAL A 185 8.38 16.71 -1.86
N ALA A 186 7.47 16.95 -2.81
CA ALA A 186 6.03 16.73 -2.61
C ALA A 186 5.66 15.26 -2.32
N ARG A 187 6.40 14.29 -2.87
CA ARG A 187 6.22 12.87 -2.51
C ARG A 187 6.71 12.57 -1.11
N ILE A 188 7.85 13.18 -0.71
CA ILE A 188 8.37 13.07 0.65
C ILE A 188 7.35 13.64 1.63
N ASN A 189 6.81 14.84 1.37
CA ASN A 189 5.80 15.47 2.22
C ASN A 189 4.61 14.52 2.46
N ARG A 190 3.99 14.01 1.39
CA ARG A 190 2.88 13.04 1.48
C ARG A 190 3.24 11.78 2.25
N HIS A 191 4.48 11.33 2.15
CA HIS A 191 4.95 10.17 2.92
C HIS A 191 5.04 10.48 4.41
N LEU A 192 5.56 11.66 4.78
CA LEU A 192 5.68 12.09 6.17
C LEU A 192 4.30 12.38 6.79
N GLU A 193 3.39 13.08 6.07
CA GLU A 193 1.99 13.27 6.46
C GLU A 193 1.32 11.95 6.86
N PHE A 194 1.65 10.89 6.15
CA PHE A 194 1.08 9.56 6.34
C PHE A 194 1.77 8.75 7.43
N VAL A 195 3.10 8.68 7.39
CA VAL A 195 3.86 7.78 8.27
C VAL A 195 3.86 8.27 9.72
N PHE A 196 3.85 9.60 9.91
CA PHE A 196 3.88 10.24 11.23
C PHE A 196 2.53 10.80 11.68
N HIS A 197 1.44 10.56 10.92
CA HIS A 197 0.14 11.16 11.25
C HIS A 197 -0.26 10.98 12.71
N SER A 198 -0.08 9.78 13.27
CA SER A 198 -0.49 9.48 14.65
C SER A 198 0.39 10.16 15.70
N ILE A 199 1.64 10.49 15.38
CA ILE A 199 2.54 11.26 16.23
C ILE A 199 2.17 12.74 16.14
N LEU A 200 2.04 13.28 14.93
CA LEU A 200 1.69 14.69 14.68
C LEU A 200 0.33 15.05 15.29
N GLU A 201 -0.62 14.12 15.33
CA GLU A 201 -1.95 14.35 15.95
C GLU A 201 -1.93 14.35 17.48
N LYS A 202 -1.06 13.55 18.10
CA LYS A 202 -1.12 13.27 19.54
C LYS A 202 -0.10 14.04 20.38
N ASP A 203 1.10 14.20 19.83
CA ASP A 203 2.27 14.48 20.65
C ASP A 203 2.72 15.94 20.59
N GLN A 204 1.91 16.81 20.01
CA GLN A 204 2.23 18.25 19.89
C GLN A 204 3.57 18.51 19.15
N VAL A 205 3.99 17.57 18.30
CA VAL A 205 5.17 17.73 17.44
C VAL A 205 4.76 18.47 16.18
N GLU A 206 5.46 19.55 15.91
CA GLU A 206 5.30 20.33 14.70
C GLU A 206 6.40 19.96 13.70
N MET A 207 6.02 19.69 12.46
CA MET A 207 6.95 19.35 11.38
C MET A 207 6.71 20.26 10.18
N PHE A 208 7.80 20.78 9.61
CA PHE A 208 7.72 21.70 8.48
C PHE A 208 8.62 21.23 7.34
N ILE A 209 8.16 21.40 6.11
CA ILE A 209 8.97 21.22 4.89
C ILE A 209 9.01 22.53 4.13
N ASN A 210 10.21 23.10 3.95
CA ASN A 210 10.42 24.42 3.33
C ASN A 210 9.47 25.49 3.92
N GLY A 211 9.29 25.49 5.24
CA GLY A 211 8.42 26.41 5.97
C GLY A 211 6.93 26.11 5.91
N ASN A 212 6.49 25.08 5.18
CA ASN A 212 5.10 24.65 5.14
C ASN A 212 4.88 23.50 6.13
N GLU A 213 3.83 23.60 6.93
CA GLU A 213 3.46 22.57 7.91
C GLU A 213 3.11 21.24 7.24
N VAL A 214 3.59 20.14 7.81
CA VAL A 214 3.24 18.77 7.42
C VAL A 214 1.92 18.39 8.09
N VAL A 215 0.83 18.46 7.35
CA VAL A 215 -0.52 18.19 7.86
C VAL A 215 -0.76 16.68 7.95
N PRO A 216 -1.08 16.12 9.12
CA PRO A 216 -1.28 14.68 9.27
C PRO A 216 -2.43 14.17 8.41
N TRP A 217 -2.23 13.01 7.79
CA TRP A 217 -3.27 12.31 7.04
C TRP A 217 -3.66 11.01 7.75
N ASP A 218 -4.78 11.04 8.47
CA ASP A 218 -5.33 9.84 9.13
C ASP A 218 -5.91 8.85 8.10
N PRO A 219 -5.30 7.68 7.92
CA PRO A 219 -5.80 6.68 6.99
C PRO A 219 -7.11 6.04 7.41
N PHE A 220 -7.53 6.18 8.66
CA PHE A 220 -8.74 5.57 9.20
C PHE A 220 -9.97 6.48 9.12
N MET A 221 -9.78 7.76 8.78
CA MET A 221 -10.86 8.77 8.76
C MET A 221 -11.65 8.82 10.08
N ARG A 222 -10.99 8.73 11.22
CA ARG A 222 -11.64 8.70 12.55
C ARG A 222 -12.47 9.94 12.87
N TYR A 223 -12.18 11.04 12.20
CA TYR A 223 -12.94 12.30 12.30
C TYR A 223 -14.28 12.28 11.54
N HIS A 224 -14.52 11.29 10.68
CA HIS A 224 -15.72 11.24 9.85
C HIS A 224 -16.83 10.44 10.54
N SER A 225 -18.02 11.03 10.66
CA SER A 225 -19.17 10.45 11.42
C SER A 225 -19.65 9.09 10.92
N ASN A 226 -19.42 8.77 9.65
CA ASN A 226 -19.77 7.49 9.03
C ASN A 226 -18.66 6.46 9.06
N THR A 227 -17.51 6.75 9.68
CA THR A 227 -16.49 5.74 9.94
C THR A 227 -16.98 4.81 11.05
N MET A 228 -16.91 3.51 10.80
CA MET A 228 -17.23 2.50 11.82
C MET A 228 -15.95 2.01 12.46
N GLU A 229 -15.87 2.10 13.77
CA GLU A 229 -14.75 1.60 14.56
C GLU A 229 -15.15 0.28 15.24
N GLY A 230 -14.35 -0.77 15.02
CA GLY A 230 -14.49 -2.02 15.75
C GLY A 230 -13.95 -1.90 17.18
N GLU A 231 -14.31 -2.85 18.02
CA GLU A 231 -13.74 -2.93 19.38
C GLU A 231 -12.23 -3.13 19.33
N MET A 232 -11.52 -2.39 20.20
CA MET A 232 -10.08 -2.59 20.38
C MET A 232 -9.83 -3.91 21.10
N GLN A 233 -9.08 -4.79 20.48
CA GLN A 233 -8.72 -6.10 21.02
C GLN A 233 -7.25 -6.11 21.46
N MET A 234 -7.00 -6.75 22.60
CA MET A 234 -5.65 -7.00 23.11
C MET A 234 -5.28 -8.45 22.80
N LEU A 235 -4.40 -8.63 21.82
CA LEU A 235 -3.87 -9.95 21.47
C LEU A 235 -2.58 -10.22 22.26
N ARG A 236 -2.48 -11.39 22.87
CA ARG A 236 -1.21 -11.88 23.41
C ARG A 236 -0.56 -12.78 22.37
N ILE A 237 0.60 -12.38 21.87
CA ILE A 237 1.42 -13.12 20.90
C ILE A 237 2.79 -13.28 21.54
N ASN A 238 3.17 -14.52 21.83
CA ASN A 238 4.30 -14.83 22.71
C ASN A 238 4.14 -14.08 24.06
N ASP A 239 5.15 -13.32 24.48
CA ASP A 239 5.11 -12.51 25.68
C ASP A 239 4.62 -11.07 25.47
N ASN A 240 4.30 -10.71 24.23
CA ASN A 240 3.93 -9.36 23.86
C ASN A 240 2.41 -9.15 23.83
N ARG A 241 1.96 -7.97 24.30
CA ARG A 241 0.57 -7.51 24.18
C ARG A 241 0.48 -6.56 23.00
N ILE A 242 -0.35 -6.92 22.03
CA ILE A 242 -0.54 -6.19 20.77
C ILE A 242 -1.97 -5.67 20.72
N LYS A 243 -2.14 -4.39 20.42
CA LYS A 243 -3.46 -3.79 20.23
C LYS A 243 -3.86 -3.93 18.77
N VAL A 244 -5.08 -4.40 18.53
CA VAL A 244 -5.63 -4.53 17.19
C VAL A 244 -7.02 -3.92 17.16
N GLN A 245 -7.29 -3.08 16.18
CA GLN A 245 -8.59 -2.46 15.95
C GLN A 245 -8.86 -2.37 14.46
N TYR A 246 -10.07 -2.69 14.02
CA TYR A 246 -10.45 -2.50 12.63
C TYR A 246 -11.30 -1.24 12.46
N PHE A 247 -11.22 -0.67 11.27
CA PHE A 247 -11.97 0.51 10.83
C PHE A 247 -12.60 0.22 9.48
N ILE A 248 -13.84 0.65 9.32
CA ILE A 248 -14.53 0.63 8.03
C ILE A 248 -14.81 2.06 7.62
N LEU A 249 -14.18 2.46 6.54
CA LEU A 249 -14.28 3.82 6.02
C LEU A 249 -15.67 4.09 5.43
N PRO A 250 -16.08 5.36 5.36
CA PRO A 250 -17.32 5.74 4.71
C PRO A 250 -17.37 5.30 3.26
N HIS A 251 -18.53 4.86 2.82
CA HIS A 251 -18.76 4.62 1.39
C HIS A 251 -18.72 5.94 0.60
N ALA A 252 -18.36 5.89 -0.68
CA ALA A 252 -18.25 7.05 -1.56
C ALA A 252 -19.48 7.98 -1.55
N SER A 253 -20.70 7.41 -1.33
CA SER A 253 -21.94 8.19 -1.24
C SER A 253 -22.05 9.13 -0.04
N HIS A 254 -21.17 8.99 0.95
CA HIS A 254 -21.08 9.84 2.15
C HIS A 254 -19.91 10.80 2.13
N LEU A 255 -19.12 10.80 1.07
CA LEU A 255 -17.94 11.62 0.92
C LEU A 255 -18.14 12.66 -0.18
N THR A 256 -17.64 13.85 0.04
CA THR A 256 -17.45 14.82 -1.04
C THR A 256 -16.32 14.35 -1.96
N GLU A 257 -16.26 14.87 -3.18
CA GLU A 257 -15.18 14.50 -4.12
C GLU A 257 -13.76 14.74 -3.58
N PRO A 258 -13.47 15.87 -2.89
CA PRO A 258 -12.17 16.08 -2.24
C PRO A 258 -11.87 15.07 -1.13
N GLU A 259 -12.85 14.76 -0.27
CA GLU A 259 -12.70 13.76 0.80
C GLU A 259 -12.45 12.36 0.21
N TYR A 260 -13.19 11.99 -0.83
CA TYR A 260 -13.00 10.71 -1.51
C TYR A 260 -11.59 10.56 -2.10
N LYS A 261 -11.09 11.61 -2.77
CA LYS A 261 -9.71 11.64 -3.30
C LYS A 261 -8.68 11.57 -2.17
N LYS A 262 -8.87 12.34 -1.10
CA LYS A 262 -7.97 12.35 0.06
C LYS A 262 -7.96 10.98 0.76
N ALA A 263 -9.13 10.40 1.02
CA ALA A 263 -9.27 9.11 1.69
C ALA A 263 -8.68 7.93 0.90
N GLY A 264 -8.74 7.98 -0.44
CA GLY A 264 -8.08 7.01 -1.30
C GLY A 264 -6.55 7.02 -1.20
N GLY A 265 -5.95 8.10 -0.67
CA GLY A 265 -4.51 8.26 -0.52
C GLY A 265 -3.76 8.25 -1.85
N TYR A 266 -2.44 8.20 -1.77
CA TYR A 266 -1.58 8.33 -2.96
C TYR A 266 -1.49 7.05 -3.83
N LYS A 267 -1.96 5.89 -3.31
CA LYS A 267 -2.03 4.62 -4.07
C LYS A 267 -3.45 4.25 -4.52
N GLY A 268 -4.45 5.01 -4.08
CA GLY A 268 -5.86 4.72 -4.35
C GLY A 268 -6.48 3.74 -3.34
N TRP A 269 -7.79 3.69 -3.34
CA TRP A 269 -8.61 2.93 -2.37
C TRP A 269 -8.23 1.45 -2.27
N ARG A 270 -8.04 0.79 -3.42
CA ARG A 270 -7.72 -0.63 -3.48
C ARG A 270 -6.37 -0.94 -2.81
N ASP A 271 -5.38 -0.08 -2.95
CA ASP A 271 -4.03 -0.32 -2.43
C ASP A 271 -3.85 0.17 -0.99
N HIS A 272 -4.85 0.84 -0.44
CA HIS A 272 -4.89 1.25 0.97
C HIS A 272 -5.78 0.36 1.84
N GLN A 273 -6.38 -0.73 1.31
CA GLN A 273 -7.06 -1.72 2.14
C GLN A 273 -6.05 -2.61 2.88
N GLY A 274 -6.40 -3.14 4.05
CA GLY A 274 -5.57 -4.15 4.70
C GLY A 274 -5.01 -3.74 6.05
N LEU A 275 -3.87 -4.32 6.38
CA LEU A 275 -3.21 -4.16 7.66
C LEU A 275 -2.38 -2.88 7.70
N TYR A 276 -2.39 -2.21 8.85
CA TYR A 276 -1.63 -1.01 9.17
C TYR A 276 -0.86 -1.27 10.45
N ILE A 277 0.45 -1.46 10.36
CA ILE A 277 1.28 -1.85 11.49
C ILE A 277 2.06 -0.65 12.00
N TYR A 278 1.84 -0.33 13.26
CA TYR A 278 2.48 0.78 13.97
C TYR A 278 3.45 0.27 15.02
N ARG A 279 4.48 1.05 15.27
CA ARG A 279 5.36 0.92 16.43
C ARG A 279 5.54 2.30 17.06
N GLU A 280 5.18 2.45 18.32
CA GLU A 280 5.21 3.73 19.03
C GLU A 280 4.56 4.86 18.21
N ASN A 281 3.34 4.62 17.69
CA ASN A 281 2.57 5.52 16.82
C ASN A 281 3.19 5.82 15.44
N ARG A 282 4.37 5.30 15.11
CA ARG A 282 4.97 5.41 13.78
C ARG A 282 4.48 4.27 12.90
N LEU A 283 3.91 4.62 11.74
CA LEU A 283 3.46 3.63 10.76
C LEU A 283 4.66 2.96 10.06
N LEU A 284 4.77 1.63 10.17
CA LEU A 284 5.83 0.83 9.56
C LEU A 284 5.41 0.19 8.25
N TYR A 285 4.18 -0.33 8.21
CA TYR A 285 3.65 -1.10 7.08
C TYR A 285 2.18 -0.79 6.85
N PHE A 286 1.71 -0.83 5.60
CA PHE A 286 0.31 -0.53 5.25
C PHE A 286 -0.13 -1.05 3.89
N GLY A 287 -1.43 -1.18 3.74
CA GLY A 287 -2.10 -1.31 2.45
C GLY A 287 -1.96 -2.68 1.80
N ASP A 288 -1.92 -3.73 2.62
CA ASP A 288 -1.87 -5.13 2.18
C ASP A 288 -2.44 -6.04 3.26
N TRP A 289 -2.94 -7.20 2.86
CA TRP A 289 -3.40 -8.23 3.79
C TRP A 289 -2.28 -9.20 4.21
N MET A 290 -1.04 -8.97 3.77
CA MET A 290 0.16 -9.78 4.09
C MET A 290 -0.05 -11.27 3.81
N GLY A 291 -0.71 -11.61 2.71
CA GLY A 291 -0.98 -12.99 2.30
C GLY A 291 -2.18 -13.64 2.99
N LEU A 292 -2.85 -12.99 3.94
CA LEU A 292 -4.07 -13.52 4.57
C LEU A 292 -5.23 -13.54 3.58
N PHE A 293 -5.33 -12.53 2.72
CA PHE A 293 -6.39 -12.39 1.72
C PHE A 293 -5.89 -11.69 0.47
N PRO A 294 -6.49 -11.96 -0.70
CA PRO A 294 -6.29 -11.13 -1.89
C PRO A 294 -6.95 -9.76 -1.72
N LYS A 295 -6.43 -8.75 -2.40
CA LYS A 295 -7.05 -7.42 -2.50
C LYS A 295 -8.23 -7.46 -3.45
N ASP A 296 -9.39 -6.97 -3.01
CA ASP A 296 -10.58 -6.83 -3.84
C ASP A 296 -11.25 -5.44 -3.66
N ALA A 297 -12.11 -5.07 -4.60
CA ALA A 297 -12.79 -3.78 -4.57
C ALA A 297 -13.82 -3.69 -3.42
N ALA A 298 -14.46 -4.77 -3.06
CA ALA A 298 -15.48 -4.78 -2.02
C ALA A 298 -14.90 -4.65 -0.61
N SER A 299 -13.62 -5.03 -0.42
CA SER A 299 -12.91 -4.89 0.85
C SER A 299 -12.14 -3.57 0.99
N GLN A 300 -12.23 -2.65 0.02
CA GLN A 300 -11.42 -1.42 -0.01
C GLN A 300 -11.69 -0.44 1.13
N LEU A 301 -12.83 -0.56 1.83
CA LEU A 301 -13.15 0.27 2.98
C LEU A 301 -12.55 -0.27 4.28
N ALA A 302 -12.11 -1.53 4.32
CA ALA A 302 -11.60 -2.18 5.51
C ALA A 302 -10.12 -1.87 5.74
N ARG A 303 -9.81 -1.42 6.96
CA ARG A 303 -8.44 -1.17 7.44
C ARG A 303 -8.31 -1.71 8.86
N VAL A 304 -7.18 -2.35 9.15
CA VAL A 304 -6.91 -2.96 10.46
C VAL A 304 -5.64 -2.37 11.02
N ARG A 305 -5.75 -1.63 12.11
CA ARG A 305 -4.62 -1.07 12.85
C ARG A 305 -4.06 -2.10 13.82
N ILE A 306 -2.75 -2.23 13.85
CA ILE A 306 -1.97 -3.11 14.72
C ILE A 306 -0.89 -2.27 15.37
N ASP A 307 -0.92 -2.12 16.70
CA ASP A 307 0.10 -1.39 17.45
C ASP A 307 1.03 -2.39 18.14
N LEU A 308 2.30 -2.38 17.72
CA LEU A 308 3.36 -3.24 18.23
C LEU A 308 4.16 -2.52 19.31
N PRO A 309 4.45 -3.16 20.45
CA PRO A 309 5.48 -2.68 21.37
C PRO A 309 6.88 -2.95 20.82
N ASN A 310 7.88 -2.20 21.24
CA ASN A 310 9.29 -2.37 20.81
C ASN A 310 9.83 -3.78 21.04
N ALA A 311 9.34 -4.47 22.09
CA ALA A 311 9.73 -5.85 22.40
C ALA A 311 9.33 -6.87 21.33
N ALA A 312 8.30 -6.57 20.51
CA ALA A 312 7.81 -7.45 19.46
C ALA A 312 8.65 -7.41 18.15
N ASP A 313 9.62 -6.50 18.03
CA ASP A 313 10.40 -6.32 16.80
C ASP A 313 11.10 -7.60 16.33
N SER A 314 11.58 -8.45 17.24
CA SER A 314 12.24 -9.71 16.89
C SER A 314 11.25 -10.73 16.32
N ASP A 315 10.07 -10.83 16.92
CA ASP A 315 9.05 -11.80 16.52
C ASP A 315 8.44 -11.43 15.16
N TRP A 316 8.31 -10.12 14.90
CA TRP A 316 7.76 -9.57 13.66
C TRP A 316 8.83 -9.32 12.58
N GLN A 317 10.09 -9.64 12.86
CA GLN A 317 11.23 -9.50 11.94
C GLN A 317 11.27 -8.13 11.25
N VAL A 318 11.08 -7.06 12.03
CA VAL A 318 11.14 -5.68 11.50
C VAL A 318 12.55 -5.41 10.96
N ASP A 319 12.65 -5.07 9.67
CA ASP A 319 13.92 -4.81 8.99
C ASP A 319 14.55 -3.45 9.37
N ILE A 320 15.79 -3.23 8.91
CA ILE A 320 16.55 -1.98 9.16
C ILE A 320 15.82 -0.77 8.60
N LYS A 321 15.17 -0.90 7.45
CA LYS A 321 14.44 0.18 6.77
C LYS A 321 13.03 0.37 7.30
N LYS A 322 12.61 -0.42 8.29
CA LYS A 322 11.25 -0.40 8.84
C LYS A 322 10.15 -0.61 7.79
N SER A 323 10.48 -1.26 6.65
CA SER A 323 9.58 -1.49 5.51
C SER A 323 9.28 -2.96 5.25
N GLY A 324 10.07 -3.88 5.82
CA GLY A 324 9.85 -5.33 5.80
C GLY A 324 9.37 -5.81 7.17
N ILE A 325 8.23 -6.48 7.19
CA ILE A 325 7.63 -7.09 8.39
C ILE A 325 7.08 -8.45 8.00
N ASN A 326 7.32 -9.46 8.83
CA ASN A 326 6.72 -10.77 8.68
C ASN A 326 5.73 -11.04 9.82
N LEU A 327 4.55 -11.55 9.46
CA LEU A 327 3.57 -11.95 10.45
C LEU A 327 3.99 -13.25 11.15
N PRO A 328 4.12 -13.27 12.49
CA PRO A 328 4.29 -14.50 13.24
C PRO A 328 3.12 -15.46 13.01
N GLU A 329 3.37 -16.77 12.97
CA GLU A 329 2.30 -17.77 12.75
C GLU A 329 1.17 -17.67 13.78
N ASP A 330 1.50 -17.42 15.05
CA ASP A 330 0.50 -17.24 16.12
C ASP A 330 -0.37 -15.99 15.93
N ALA A 331 0.17 -14.97 15.25
CA ALA A 331 -0.57 -13.76 14.91
C ALA A 331 -1.52 -14.00 13.72
N LYS A 332 -1.12 -14.77 12.72
CA LYS A 332 -1.85 -14.97 11.46
C LYS A 332 -3.31 -15.36 11.69
N ARG A 333 -3.59 -16.45 12.44
CA ARG A 333 -4.96 -16.93 12.68
C ARG A 333 -5.86 -15.88 13.33
N ARG A 334 -5.32 -15.14 14.30
CA ARG A 334 -6.10 -14.11 15.02
C ARG A 334 -6.35 -12.89 14.16
N LEU A 335 -5.33 -12.46 13.42
CA LEU A 335 -5.46 -11.35 12.47
C LEU A 335 -6.36 -11.70 11.29
N GLU A 336 -6.34 -12.94 10.83
CA GLU A 336 -7.25 -13.45 9.82
C GLU A 336 -8.71 -13.37 10.27
N ALA A 337 -9.01 -13.78 11.50
CA ALA A 337 -10.37 -13.69 12.06
C ALA A 337 -10.87 -12.24 12.14
N ILE A 338 -10.05 -11.31 12.68
CA ILE A 338 -10.40 -9.89 12.78
C ILE A 338 -10.55 -9.26 11.39
N SER A 339 -9.63 -9.57 10.50
CA SER A 339 -9.64 -9.07 9.12
C SER A 339 -10.85 -9.61 8.33
N SER A 340 -11.26 -10.85 8.56
CA SER A 340 -12.48 -11.43 7.98
C SER A 340 -13.73 -10.66 8.38
N ILE A 341 -13.84 -10.28 9.67
CA ILE A 341 -14.95 -9.45 10.16
C ILE A 341 -14.93 -8.10 9.45
N ALA A 342 -13.78 -7.42 9.43
CA ALA A 342 -13.64 -6.12 8.79
C ALA A 342 -13.99 -6.18 7.30
N ARG A 343 -13.49 -7.19 6.58
CA ARG A 343 -13.78 -7.41 5.17
C ARG A 343 -15.26 -7.70 4.91
N LYS A 344 -15.89 -8.52 5.75
CA LYS A 344 -17.31 -8.80 5.65
C LYS A 344 -18.13 -7.52 5.77
N VAL A 345 -17.90 -6.71 6.80
CA VAL A 345 -18.62 -5.43 6.99
C VAL A 345 -18.37 -4.47 5.82
N SER A 346 -17.12 -4.36 5.34
CA SER A 346 -16.80 -3.56 4.15
C SER A 346 -17.59 -4.01 2.92
N ARG A 347 -17.64 -5.32 2.67
CA ARG A 347 -18.39 -5.92 1.57
C ARG A 347 -19.89 -5.66 1.69
N ASP A 348 -20.44 -5.85 2.88
CA ASP A 348 -21.87 -5.59 3.14
C ASP A 348 -22.22 -4.13 2.82
N ILE A 349 -21.39 -3.16 3.26
CA ILE A 349 -21.57 -1.75 2.94
C ILE A 349 -21.40 -1.48 1.44
N PHE A 350 -20.37 -2.03 0.83
CA PHE A 350 -20.09 -1.85 -0.59
C PHE A 350 -21.24 -2.35 -1.46
N TYR A 351 -21.76 -3.53 -1.17
CA TYR A 351 -22.88 -4.12 -1.91
C TYR A 351 -24.24 -3.56 -1.52
N PHE A 352 -24.48 -3.31 -0.21
CA PHE A 352 -25.77 -2.79 0.25
C PHE A 352 -26.07 -1.39 -0.31
N ARG A 353 -25.05 -0.56 -0.52
CA ARG A 353 -25.22 0.79 -1.05
C ARG A 353 -25.17 0.90 -2.57
N THR A 354 -24.76 -0.15 -3.24
CA THR A 354 -25.05 -0.32 -4.67
C THR A 354 -26.48 -0.78 -4.92
N GLN A 355 -27.22 -1.13 -3.86
CA GLN A 355 -28.67 -1.34 -3.99
C GLN A 355 -29.39 0.02 -4.09
N PRO A 356 -30.31 0.18 -5.03
CA PRO A 356 -31.29 1.25 -4.95
C PRO A 356 -32.03 1.11 -3.61
N GLY A 357 -32.16 2.20 -2.84
CA GLY A 357 -32.88 2.21 -1.56
C GLY A 357 -34.29 1.58 -1.66
N PRO A 358 -34.96 1.27 -0.51
CA PRO A 358 -36.25 0.59 -0.52
C PRO A 358 -37.17 1.26 -1.52
N ARG A 359 -37.60 0.52 -2.53
CA ARG A 359 -38.45 0.99 -3.59
C ARG A 359 -39.74 1.51 -2.96
N ASN A 360 -39.97 2.81 -3.02
CA ASN A 360 -41.34 3.32 -2.92
C ASN A 360 -42.10 2.67 -4.08
N PRO A 361 -43.17 1.92 -3.84
CA PRO A 361 -43.91 1.18 -4.88
C PRO A 361 -44.62 2.06 -5.94
N SER A 362 -44.38 3.37 -5.91
CA SER A 362 -45.04 4.35 -6.77
C SER A 362 -44.20 4.91 -7.93
N THR A 363 -42.96 4.50 -8.13
CA THR A 363 -42.18 4.95 -9.29
C THR A 363 -42.21 3.90 -10.40
N LYS A 364 -43.03 4.07 -11.38
CA LYS A 364 -43.06 3.33 -12.66
C LYS A 364 -41.69 3.52 -13.35
N GLY A 365 -40.89 2.43 -13.46
CA GLY A 365 -39.70 2.32 -14.29
C GLY A 365 -38.42 2.73 -13.58
N SER A 366 -37.73 1.75 -12.97
CA SER A 366 -36.30 1.90 -12.58
C SER A 366 -35.47 2.12 -13.85
N LEU A 367 -34.69 3.21 -13.89
CA LEU A 367 -33.75 3.52 -14.99
C LEU A 367 -32.43 2.77 -14.86
N ASN A 368 -32.29 1.91 -13.85
CA ASN A 368 -31.08 1.10 -13.65
C ASN A 368 -31.07 -0.04 -14.68
N THR A 369 -29.92 -0.29 -15.29
CA THR A 369 -29.72 -1.42 -16.22
C THR A 369 -29.57 -2.76 -15.49
N TRP A 370 -29.15 -2.73 -14.22
CA TRP A 370 -28.95 -3.91 -13.38
C TRP A 370 -29.78 -3.80 -12.09
N ASP A 371 -30.49 -4.88 -11.75
CA ASP A 371 -31.11 -5.08 -10.44
C ASP A 371 -30.25 -6.06 -9.63
N GLN A 372 -30.23 -5.89 -8.31
CA GLN A 372 -29.51 -6.81 -7.42
C GLN A 372 -30.53 -7.69 -6.69
N SER A 373 -30.29 -9.00 -6.71
CA SER A 373 -31.00 -9.98 -5.93
C SER A 373 -30.08 -10.56 -4.84
N GLY A 374 -30.54 -10.59 -3.59
CA GLY A 374 -29.81 -11.26 -2.50
C GLY A 374 -30.05 -12.77 -2.54
N SER A 375 -29.00 -13.58 -2.56
CA SER A 375 -29.05 -15.03 -2.30
C SER A 375 -28.14 -15.37 -1.13
N GLU A 376 -28.30 -16.56 -0.54
CA GLU A 376 -27.44 -17.04 0.54
C GLU A 376 -25.97 -17.16 0.11
N ASP A 377 -25.70 -17.29 -1.19
CA ASP A 377 -24.36 -17.40 -1.78
C ASP A 377 -23.72 -16.05 -2.17
N GLY A 378 -24.40 -14.93 -1.87
CA GLY A 378 -23.93 -13.58 -2.17
C GLY A 378 -24.84 -12.80 -3.12
N PRO A 379 -24.52 -11.53 -3.40
CA PRO A 379 -25.35 -10.69 -4.28
C PRO A 379 -25.22 -11.13 -5.73
N GLN A 380 -26.35 -11.47 -6.34
CA GLN A 380 -26.44 -11.71 -7.78
C GLN A 380 -26.91 -10.45 -8.50
N PHE A 381 -26.26 -10.12 -9.60
CA PHE A 381 -26.65 -9.01 -10.47
C PHE A 381 -27.53 -9.53 -11.61
N ILE A 382 -28.74 -9.01 -11.70
CA ILE A 382 -29.74 -9.42 -12.69
C ILE A 382 -30.02 -8.21 -13.61
N LEU A 383 -30.02 -8.42 -14.90
CA LEU A 383 -30.39 -7.37 -15.86
C LEU A 383 -31.84 -6.95 -15.66
N ASN A 384 -32.08 -5.65 -15.56
CA ASN A 384 -33.45 -5.09 -15.47
C ASN A 384 -34.20 -5.28 -16.78
N ARG A 385 -34.99 -6.34 -16.86
CA ARG A 385 -35.81 -6.68 -18.03
C ARG A 385 -36.96 -5.68 -18.26
N ASN A 386 -37.31 -4.87 -17.27
CA ASN A 386 -38.34 -3.85 -17.32
C ASN A 386 -37.77 -2.45 -17.64
N HIS A 387 -36.49 -2.37 -18.02
CA HIS A 387 -35.88 -1.10 -18.41
C HIS A 387 -36.64 -0.52 -19.64
N PRO A 388 -37.04 0.77 -19.62
CA PRO A 388 -37.88 1.34 -20.68
C PRO A 388 -37.32 1.17 -22.10
N ILE A 389 -36.02 1.38 -22.29
CA ILE A 389 -35.33 1.20 -23.58
C ILE A 389 -35.41 -0.25 -24.05
N LEU A 390 -35.13 -1.22 -23.14
CA LEU A 390 -35.20 -2.63 -23.50
C LEU A 390 -36.63 -3.09 -23.82
N SER A 391 -37.61 -2.62 -23.07
CA SER A 391 -39.01 -2.91 -23.31
C SER A 391 -39.49 -2.34 -24.66
N GLU A 392 -39.03 -1.16 -25.05
CA GLU A 392 -39.33 -0.56 -26.35
C GLU A 392 -38.66 -1.28 -27.50
N LEU A 393 -37.39 -1.68 -27.34
CA LEU A 393 -36.67 -2.50 -28.31
C LEU A 393 -37.37 -3.85 -28.56
N LEU A 394 -37.75 -4.55 -27.49
CA LEU A 394 -38.40 -5.86 -27.59
C LEU A 394 -39.79 -5.78 -28.25
N LYS A 395 -40.53 -4.65 -28.13
CA LYS A 395 -41.79 -4.45 -28.83
C LYS A 395 -41.65 -4.24 -30.34
N ASN A 396 -40.50 -3.72 -30.77
CA ASN A 396 -40.26 -3.38 -32.17
C ASN A 396 -39.50 -4.48 -32.92
N LEU A 397 -39.13 -5.57 -32.26
CA LEU A 397 -38.44 -6.72 -32.85
C LEU A 397 -39.48 -7.81 -33.20
N ASP A 398 -39.24 -8.53 -34.29
CA ASP A 398 -39.94 -9.79 -34.57
C ASP A 398 -39.57 -10.87 -33.56
N ASP A 399 -40.40 -11.94 -33.52
CA ASP A 399 -40.23 -13.01 -32.54
C ASP A 399 -38.88 -13.73 -32.56
N GLU A 400 -38.23 -13.81 -33.73
CA GLU A 400 -36.94 -14.48 -33.87
C GLU A 400 -35.80 -13.59 -33.33
N ASN A 401 -35.78 -12.31 -33.70
CA ASN A 401 -34.82 -11.34 -33.20
C ASN A 401 -35.00 -11.05 -31.71
N ALA A 402 -36.25 -11.02 -31.21
CA ALA A 402 -36.51 -10.91 -29.77
C ALA A 402 -35.98 -12.09 -28.97
N LYS A 403 -36.05 -13.32 -29.50
CA LYS A 403 -35.42 -14.52 -28.86
C LYS A 403 -33.89 -14.42 -28.83
N LEU A 404 -33.25 -13.98 -29.93
CA LEU A 404 -31.81 -13.78 -30.01
C LEU A 404 -31.32 -12.72 -29.02
N LEU A 405 -32.01 -11.59 -28.93
CA LEU A 405 -31.71 -10.53 -28.00
C LEU A 405 -31.84 -11.02 -26.53
N ASN A 406 -32.89 -11.75 -26.21
CA ASN A 406 -33.09 -12.30 -24.87
C ASN A 406 -32.03 -13.32 -24.50
N LEU A 407 -31.58 -14.15 -25.45
CA LEU A 407 -30.49 -15.09 -25.28
C LEU A 407 -29.17 -14.34 -25.01
N TYR A 408 -28.85 -13.32 -25.81
CA TYR A 408 -27.65 -12.49 -25.62
C TYR A 408 -27.65 -11.83 -24.24
N LEU A 409 -28.75 -11.25 -23.80
CA LEU A 409 -28.88 -10.64 -22.47
C LEU A 409 -28.74 -11.63 -21.31
N LYS A 410 -29.12 -12.90 -21.51
CA LYS A 410 -28.81 -13.98 -20.55
C LYS A 410 -27.30 -14.20 -20.44
N PHE A 411 -26.56 -14.24 -21.54
CA PHE A 411 -25.11 -14.40 -21.54
C PHE A 411 -24.41 -13.21 -20.88
N VAL A 412 -24.83 -11.97 -21.18
CA VAL A 412 -24.32 -10.78 -20.53
C VAL A 412 -24.49 -10.85 -19.01
N GLN A 413 -25.63 -11.36 -18.54
CA GLN A 413 -25.90 -11.53 -17.11
C GLN A 413 -25.02 -12.62 -16.46
N LEU A 414 -24.87 -13.78 -17.11
CA LEU A 414 -24.08 -14.90 -16.62
C LEU A 414 -22.56 -14.62 -16.69
N GLY A 415 -22.13 -13.89 -17.73
CA GLY A 415 -20.74 -13.47 -17.91
C GLY A 415 -20.36 -12.21 -17.10
N SER A 416 -21.21 -11.74 -16.19
CA SER A 416 -20.85 -10.62 -15.32
C SER A 416 -19.65 -10.98 -14.45
N PRO A 417 -18.60 -10.11 -14.36
CA PRO A 417 -17.41 -10.37 -13.56
C PRO A 417 -17.67 -10.68 -12.07
N SER A 418 -18.83 -10.27 -11.57
CA SER A 418 -19.27 -10.55 -10.20
C SER A 418 -19.92 -11.95 -10.02
N ASN A 419 -20.27 -12.62 -11.10
CA ASN A 419 -20.91 -13.95 -11.09
C ASN A 419 -19.94 -15.06 -11.47
N ILE A 420 -18.70 -14.75 -11.84
CA ILE A 420 -17.66 -15.73 -12.16
C ILE A 420 -17.15 -16.31 -10.84
N ILE A 421 -17.64 -17.50 -10.50
CA ILE A 421 -17.08 -18.34 -9.43
C ILE A 421 -16.06 -19.25 -10.12
N ASP A 422 -14.83 -19.32 -9.60
CA ASP A 422 -13.84 -20.29 -10.06
C ASP A 422 -14.40 -21.70 -9.85
N SER A 423 -14.88 -22.31 -10.93
CA SER A 423 -15.37 -23.67 -10.91
C SER A 423 -14.18 -24.65 -10.95
N PRO A 424 -14.18 -25.74 -10.16
CA PRO A 424 -13.12 -26.73 -10.21
C PRO A 424 -13.08 -27.36 -11.61
N LYS A 425 -11.89 -27.43 -12.21
CA LYS A 425 -11.69 -28.08 -13.51
C LYS A 425 -11.95 -29.57 -13.39
N VAL A 426 -12.92 -30.06 -14.13
CA VAL A 426 -13.25 -31.50 -14.22
C VAL A 426 -12.39 -32.17 -15.32
N PRO A 427 -11.96 -33.43 -15.15
CA PRO A 427 -11.21 -34.18 -16.17
C PRO A 427 -11.93 -34.20 -17.54
N GLU A 428 -11.19 -34.06 -18.64
CA GLU A 428 -11.76 -33.90 -19.99
C GLU A 428 -12.56 -35.12 -20.49
N GLU A 429 -12.40 -36.28 -19.89
CA GLU A 429 -13.05 -37.53 -20.29
C GLU A 429 -14.33 -37.84 -19.52
N GLU A 430 -14.68 -37.09 -18.47
CA GLU A 430 -15.83 -37.39 -17.61
C GLU A 430 -17.04 -36.53 -18.02
N VAL A 431 -18.17 -37.18 -18.32
CA VAL A 431 -19.42 -36.49 -18.66
C VAL A 431 -20.10 -36.01 -17.37
N GLN A 432 -20.30 -34.71 -17.25
CA GLN A 432 -20.94 -34.05 -16.10
C GLN A 432 -22.48 -34.18 -16.19
N GLU A 433 -23.12 -34.52 -15.09
CA GLU A 433 -24.58 -34.32 -14.96
C GLU A 433 -24.88 -32.84 -14.70
N LEU A 434 -25.53 -32.19 -15.66
CA LEU A 434 -25.92 -30.78 -15.54
C LEU A 434 -27.43 -30.66 -15.25
N PRO A 435 -27.84 -29.60 -14.52
CA PRO A 435 -29.25 -29.25 -14.40
C PRO A 435 -29.89 -29.00 -15.78
N ASP A 436 -31.17 -29.40 -15.95
CA ASP A 436 -31.87 -29.24 -17.22
C ASP A 436 -31.85 -27.81 -17.76
N SER A 437 -31.90 -26.79 -16.88
CA SER A 437 -31.80 -25.39 -17.26
C SER A 437 -30.45 -25.01 -17.88
N GLN A 438 -29.36 -25.62 -17.46
CA GLN A 438 -28.03 -25.44 -18.06
C GLN A 438 -27.89 -26.16 -19.38
N LYS A 439 -28.36 -27.40 -19.47
CA LYS A 439 -28.42 -28.14 -20.75
C LYS A 439 -29.19 -27.37 -21.81
N GLU A 440 -30.37 -26.86 -21.45
CA GLU A 440 -31.19 -26.04 -22.34
C GLU A 440 -30.48 -24.78 -22.81
N LEU A 441 -29.73 -24.11 -21.94
CA LEU A 441 -28.95 -22.93 -22.28
C LEU A 441 -27.82 -23.24 -23.28
N VAL A 442 -27.11 -24.36 -23.09
CA VAL A 442 -26.09 -24.87 -24.04
C VAL A 442 -26.73 -25.12 -25.41
N ILE A 443 -27.90 -25.81 -25.45
CA ILE A 443 -28.61 -26.12 -26.69
C ILE A 443 -29.06 -24.84 -27.42
N GLN A 444 -29.65 -23.89 -26.71
CA GLN A 444 -30.10 -22.64 -27.29
C GLN A 444 -28.96 -21.82 -27.90
N PHE A 445 -27.81 -21.72 -27.18
CA PHE A 445 -26.65 -21.03 -27.68
C PHE A 445 -26.04 -21.73 -28.88
N ALA A 446 -25.83 -23.04 -28.78
CA ALA A 446 -25.29 -23.84 -29.86
C ALA A 446 -26.13 -23.75 -31.15
N SER A 447 -27.47 -23.88 -31.03
CA SER A 447 -28.40 -23.71 -32.12
C SER A 447 -28.32 -22.32 -32.76
N SER A 448 -28.16 -21.30 -31.93
CA SER A 448 -28.05 -19.89 -32.42
C SER A 448 -26.73 -19.69 -33.17
N MET A 449 -25.61 -20.22 -32.71
CA MET A 449 -24.31 -20.12 -33.38
C MET A 449 -24.29 -20.83 -34.73
N LEU A 450 -24.94 -21.97 -34.82
CA LEU A 450 -25.11 -22.72 -36.08
C LEU A 450 -26.01 -21.96 -37.06
N LYS A 451 -27.17 -21.47 -36.62
CA LYS A 451 -28.10 -20.66 -37.44
C LYS A 451 -27.47 -19.39 -38.00
N LEU A 452 -26.60 -18.73 -37.21
CA LEU A 452 -25.91 -17.50 -37.61
C LEU A 452 -24.64 -17.77 -38.46
N ASN A 453 -24.35 -19.04 -38.78
CA ASN A 453 -23.13 -19.46 -39.48
C ASN A 453 -21.83 -18.96 -38.80
N VAL A 454 -21.83 -18.90 -37.47
CA VAL A 454 -20.63 -18.54 -36.66
C VAL A 454 -19.77 -19.78 -36.39
N ALA A 455 -20.38 -20.96 -36.40
CA ALA A 455 -19.70 -22.25 -36.33
C ALA A 455 -20.19 -23.16 -37.45
N ASP A 456 -19.25 -23.74 -38.24
CA ASP A 456 -19.54 -24.60 -39.36
C ASP A 456 -19.44 -26.10 -39.01
N ASN A 457 -18.82 -26.41 -37.88
CA ASN A 457 -18.60 -27.79 -37.43
C ASN A 457 -18.56 -27.89 -35.89
N GLU A 458 -18.60 -29.13 -35.40
CA GLU A 458 -18.63 -29.48 -33.99
C GLU A 458 -17.42 -28.90 -33.23
N GLU A 459 -16.24 -28.97 -33.82
CA GLU A 459 -15.00 -28.51 -33.17
C GLU A 459 -14.98 -26.99 -32.98
N GLN A 460 -15.40 -26.24 -33.99
CA GLN A 460 -15.51 -24.76 -33.88
C GLN A 460 -16.57 -24.38 -32.84
N LEU A 461 -17.72 -25.09 -32.84
CA LEU A 461 -18.76 -24.81 -31.86
C LEU A 461 -18.28 -25.06 -30.43
N PHE A 462 -17.59 -26.15 -30.16
CA PHE A 462 -17.08 -26.47 -28.81
C PHE A 462 -16.00 -25.45 -28.37
N ASN A 463 -15.12 -25.03 -29.27
CA ASN A 463 -14.15 -24.00 -28.96
C ASN A 463 -14.84 -22.67 -28.57
N ILE A 464 -15.90 -22.28 -29.26
CA ILE A 464 -16.70 -21.09 -28.93
C ILE A 464 -17.39 -21.25 -27.59
N LEU A 465 -18.03 -22.39 -27.33
CA LEU A 465 -18.73 -22.67 -26.05
C LEU A 465 -17.77 -22.60 -24.86
N LEU A 466 -16.60 -23.25 -24.97
CA LEU A 466 -15.60 -23.30 -23.89
C LEU A 466 -14.94 -21.95 -23.58
N THR A 467 -15.05 -20.97 -24.47
CA THR A 467 -14.57 -19.60 -24.22
C THR A 467 -15.60 -18.71 -23.53
N GLN A 468 -16.85 -19.17 -23.40
CA GLN A 468 -17.90 -18.37 -22.78
C GLN A 468 -17.88 -18.51 -21.26
N PRO A 469 -17.82 -17.40 -20.50
CA PRO A 469 -17.86 -17.45 -19.02
C PRO A 469 -19.10 -18.16 -18.46
N ALA A 470 -20.21 -18.14 -19.19
CA ALA A 470 -21.44 -18.84 -18.81
C ALA A 470 -21.31 -20.36 -18.79
N PHE A 471 -20.29 -20.92 -19.42
CA PHE A 471 -20.01 -22.35 -19.54
C PHE A 471 -18.66 -22.72 -18.92
N ASP A 472 -18.11 -21.83 -18.09
CA ASP A 472 -16.87 -22.12 -17.37
C ASP A 472 -17.02 -23.37 -16.50
N GLY A 473 -16.01 -24.25 -16.56
CA GLY A 473 -16.04 -25.56 -15.88
C GLY A 473 -16.64 -26.70 -16.69
N LEU A 474 -17.26 -26.46 -17.87
CA LEU A 474 -17.68 -27.54 -18.76
C LEU A 474 -16.48 -28.10 -19.55
N ASN A 475 -16.53 -29.40 -19.84
CA ASN A 475 -15.55 -30.08 -20.68
C ASN A 475 -16.14 -30.51 -22.03
N ARG A 476 -15.29 -30.93 -22.97
CA ARG A 476 -15.69 -31.37 -24.32
C ARG A 476 -16.59 -32.58 -24.32
N ALA A 477 -16.39 -33.54 -23.40
CA ALA A 477 -17.20 -34.76 -23.30
C ALA A 477 -18.66 -34.44 -22.96
N THR A 478 -18.87 -33.52 -22.01
CA THR A 478 -20.19 -33.04 -21.60
C THR A 478 -20.90 -32.27 -22.73
N LEU A 479 -20.20 -31.37 -23.42
CA LEU A 479 -20.77 -30.64 -24.57
C LEU A 479 -21.18 -31.61 -25.69
N LYS A 480 -20.36 -32.61 -25.97
CA LYS A 480 -20.66 -33.63 -26.98
C LYS A 480 -21.88 -34.44 -26.62
N ALA A 481 -22.02 -34.86 -25.37
CA ALA A 481 -23.20 -35.58 -24.91
C ALA A 481 -24.49 -34.76 -25.11
N ILE A 482 -24.49 -33.47 -24.71
CA ILE A 482 -25.64 -32.59 -24.83
C ILE A 482 -26.00 -32.31 -26.30
N THR A 483 -25.01 -31.99 -27.14
CA THR A 483 -25.26 -31.66 -28.56
C THR A 483 -25.71 -32.90 -29.36
N THR A 484 -25.26 -34.10 -28.98
CA THR A 484 -25.71 -35.35 -29.56
C THR A 484 -27.14 -35.68 -29.15
N GLU A 485 -27.48 -35.54 -27.87
CA GLU A 485 -28.85 -35.74 -27.34
C GLU A 485 -29.84 -34.77 -28.01
N ALA A 486 -29.40 -33.53 -28.27
CA ALA A 486 -30.21 -32.52 -28.93
C ALA A 486 -30.25 -32.62 -30.46
N ASN A 487 -29.57 -33.62 -31.08
CA ASN A 487 -29.47 -33.82 -32.54
C ASN A 487 -29.01 -32.58 -33.33
N LEU A 488 -28.13 -31.77 -32.77
CA LEU A 488 -27.74 -30.48 -33.39
C LEU A 488 -26.89 -30.61 -34.65
N PHE A 489 -26.23 -31.75 -34.86
CA PHE A 489 -25.38 -32.03 -36.03
C PHE A 489 -25.97 -33.14 -36.94
N VAL A 490 -27.16 -33.65 -36.63
CA VAL A 490 -27.90 -34.55 -37.54
C VAL A 490 -28.63 -33.67 -38.54
N ILE A 491 -27.94 -33.26 -39.60
CA ILE A 491 -28.55 -32.50 -40.68
C ILE A 491 -28.27 -33.18 -42.02
N ASN A 492 -29.35 -33.27 -42.74
CA ASN A 492 -29.56 -33.67 -44.10
C ASN A 492 -28.48 -33.30 -45.10
#